data_30042f51668016c9e669ade3d9d19c07
#
_entry.id   30042f51668016c9e669ade3d9d19c07
#
_cell.length_a   1.000
_cell.length_b   1.000
_cell.length_c   1.000
_cell.angle_alpha   90.00
_cell.angle_beta   90.00
_cell.angle_gamma   90.00
#
_symmetry.space_group_name_H-M   'P 1'
#
loop_
_entity.id
_entity.type
_entity.pdbx_description
1 polymer ?
#
loop_
_entity_poly.entity_id
_entity_poly.type
_entity_poly.pdbx_seq_one_letter_code
_entity_poly.pdbx_strand_id
1 'polypeptide(L)'
;MPRPIIHNPATHRFEYSENGETSYVAYRPLDNGIWLLEHTEAQPTPHGRAIAADLVHAALSEAQRQGVKVRTECSFTIHYLARHPEFADLEDITL
;
A
#
# COMPACT_ATOMS: atom_id res chain seq x y z
N MET A 1 14.05 2.17 -13.53
CA MET A 1 14.43 1.56 -12.23
C MET A 1 13.28 1.73 -11.25
N PRO A 2 12.88 0.68 -10.56
CA PRO A 2 11.88 0.82 -9.53
C PRO A 2 12.43 1.66 -8.37
N ARG A 3 11.53 2.38 -7.71
CA ARG A 3 11.90 3.15 -6.53
C ARG A 3 12.24 2.22 -5.39
N PRO A 4 13.25 2.55 -4.57
CA PRO A 4 13.62 1.73 -3.41
C PRO A 4 12.62 1.93 -2.27
N ILE A 5 11.51 1.22 -2.34
CA ILE A 5 10.49 1.26 -1.29
C ILE A 5 10.99 0.46 -0.09
N ILE A 6 10.90 1.05 1.09
CA ILE A 6 11.33 0.41 2.33
C ILE A 6 10.12 0.00 3.13
N HIS A 7 10.03 -1.28 3.47
CA HIS A 7 9.02 -1.77 4.40
C HIS A 7 9.55 -1.61 5.82
N ASN A 8 8.85 -0.82 6.63
CA ASN A 8 9.19 -0.61 8.03
C ASN A 8 8.14 -1.30 8.89
N PRO A 9 8.36 -2.56 9.28
CA PRO A 9 7.34 -3.28 10.06
C PRO A 9 7.16 -2.72 11.48
N ALA A 10 8.15 -2.04 12.02
CA ALA A 10 8.03 -1.45 13.36
C ALA A 10 6.97 -0.35 13.40
N THR A 11 6.82 0.40 12.29
CA THR A 11 5.82 1.47 12.20
C THR A 11 4.65 1.10 11.31
N HIS A 12 4.65 -0.10 10.75
CA HIS A 12 3.61 -0.59 9.81
C HIS A 12 3.45 0.34 8.61
N ARG A 13 4.58 0.67 7.97
CA ARG A 13 4.58 1.55 6.82
C ARG A 13 5.45 1.00 5.69
N PHE A 14 5.06 1.33 4.46
CA PHE A 14 5.92 1.25 3.29
C PHE A 14 6.27 2.68 2.93
N GLU A 15 7.56 2.99 2.82
CA GLU A 15 8.05 4.35 2.75
C GLU A 15 8.97 4.56 1.57
N TYR A 16 8.95 5.78 1.03
CA TYR A 16 9.88 6.23 0.02
C TYR A 16 10.25 7.68 0.28
N SER A 17 11.54 7.96 0.29
CA SER A 17 12.03 9.32 0.54
C SER A 17 12.81 9.82 -0.66
N GLU A 18 12.55 11.06 -1.04
CA GLU A 18 13.34 11.77 -2.02
C GLU A 18 13.28 13.26 -1.72
N ASN A 19 14.41 13.97 -1.96
CA ASN A 19 14.47 15.42 -1.79
C ASN A 19 13.99 15.89 -0.42
N GLY A 20 14.27 15.10 0.62
CA GLY A 20 13.90 15.46 1.99
C GLY A 20 12.44 15.19 2.34
N GLU A 21 11.65 14.66 1.43
CA GLU A 21 10.25 14.36 1.67
C GLU A 21 10.03 12.85 1.71
N THR A 22 9.21 12.41 2.64
CA THR A 22 8.85 11.00 2.79
C THR A 22 7.39 10.80 2.43
N SER A 23 7.17 9.90 1.48
CA SER A 23 5.83 9.42 1.14
C SER A 23 5.66 8.04 1.74
N TYR A 24 4.43 7.66 2.11
CA TYR A 24 4.23 6.35 2.72
C TYR A 24 2.81 5.86 2.54
N VAL A 25 2.65 4.56 2.68
CA VAL A 25 1.35 3.93 2.91
C VAL A 25 1.41 3.24 4.26
N ALA A 26 0.42 3.54 5.10
CA ALA A 26 0.33 2.97 6.44
C ALA A 26 -0.69 1.83 6.44
N TYR A 27 -0.37 0.77 7.15
CA TYR A 27 -1.29 -0.36 7.30
C TYR A 27 -1.36 -0.76 8.75
N ARG A 28 -2.45 -1.43 9.12
CA ARG A 28 -2.62 -1.96 10.47
C ARG A 28 -2.92 -3.45 10.37
N PRO A 29 -2.05 -4.31 10.92
CA PRO A 29 -2.36 -5.74 10.97
C PRO A 29 -3.55 -5.99 11.89
N LEU A 30 -4.50 -6.78 11.42
CA LEU A 30 -5.65 -7.19 12.19
C LEU A 30 -5.45 -8.62 12.68
N ASP A 31 -6.26 -9.03 13.67
CA ASP A 31 -6.07 -10.30 14.37
C ASP A 31 -6.19 -11.54 13.48
N ASN A 32 -6.93 -11.45 12.39
CA ASN A 32 -7.22 -12.60 11.55
C ASN A 32 -6.34 -12.66 10.28
N GLY A 33 -5.15 -12.09 10.34
CA GLY A 33 -4.22 -12.15 9.21
C GLY A 33 -4.61 -11.24 8.05
N ILE A 34 -5.27 -10.13 8.35
CA ILE A 34 -5.67 -9.14 7.36
C ILE A 34 -4.90 -7.86 7.65
N TRP A 35 -4.43 -7.19 6.59
CA TRP A 35 -3.85 -5.86 6.72
C TRP A 35 -4.86 -4.82 6.30
N LEU A 36 -5.14 -3.86 7.18
CA LEU A 36 -5.98 -2.72 6.86
C LEU A 36 -5.09 -1.59 6.34
N LEU A 37 -5.20 -1.30 5.05
CA LEU A 37 -4.47 -0.17 4.45
C LEU A 37 -5.23 1.10 4.77
N GLU A 38 -4.68 1.92 5.69
CA GLU A 38 -5.42 3.02 6.30
C GLU A 38 -5.24 4.33 5.58
N HIS A 39 -4.02 4.63 5.12
CA HIS A 39 -3.70 5.96 4.63
C HIS A 39 -2.50 5.93 3.70
N THR A 40 -2.59 6.71 2.64
CA THR A 40 -1.48 6.91 1.71
C THR A 40 -1.14 8.40 1.72
N GLU A 41 0.11 8.74 2.01
CA GLU A 41 0.59 10.11 2.04
C GLU A 41 1.59 10.34 0.92
N ALA A 42 1.26 11.22 -0.01
CA ALA A 42 2.13 11.59 -1.12
C ALA A 42 1.69 12.95 -1.65
N GLN A 43 2.57 13.62 -2.37
CA GLN A 43 2.25 14.92 -2.96
C GLN A 43 1.10 14.80 -3.96
N PRO A 44 0.17 15.78 -4.01
CA PRO A 44 -0.95 15.75 -4.94
C PRO A 44 -0.53 16.22 -6.34
N THR A 45 0.47 15.58 -6.90
CA THR A 45 1.04 15.88 -8.22
C THR A 45 1.10 14.59 -9.01
N PRO A 46 1.27 14.65 -10.35
CA PRO A 46 1.46 13.42 -11.12
C PRO A 46 2.63 12.59 -10.62
N HIS A 47 3.74 13.24 -10.22
CA HIS A 47 4.89 12.53 -9.66
C HIS A 47 4.54 11.88 -8.32
N GLY A 48 3.82 12.61 -7.47
CA GLY A 48 3.38 12.06 -6.17
C GLY A 48 2.43 10.89 -6.34
N ARG A 49 1.53 10.95 -7.32
CA ARG A 49 0.63 9.84 -7.59
C ARG A 49 1.38 8.60 -8.09
N ALA A 50 2.44 8.79 -8.87
CA ALA A 50 3.27 7.68 -9.30
C ALA A 50 3.99 7.03 -8.11
N ILE A 51 4.47 7.85 -7.16
CA ILE A 51 5.08 7.34 -5.94
C ILE A 51 4.05 6.56 -5.12
N ALA A 52 2.85 7.11 -4.97
CA ALA A 52 1.77 6.44 -4.23
C ALA A 52 1.43 5.08 -4.86
N ALA A 53 1.37 5.01 -6.18
CA ALA A 53 1.12 3.75 -6.88
C ALA A 53 2.20 2.73 -6.58
N ASP A 54 3.47 3.14 -6.58
CA ASP A 54 4.58 2.23 -6.26
C ASP A 54 4.51 1.75 -4.82
N LEU A 55 4.13 2.64 -3.89
CA LEU A 55 3.99 2.29 -2.47
C LEU A 55 2.87 1.27 -2.27
N VAL A 56 1.72 1.50 -2.88
CA VAL A 56 0.60 0.56 -2.80
C VAL A 56 0.96 -0.77 -3.43
N HIS A 57 1.64 -0.73 -4.60
CA HIS A 57 2.10 -1.95 -5.25
C HIS A 57 3.02 -2.76 -4.34
N ALA A 58 3.96 -2.09 -3.66
CA ALA A 58 4.88 -2.75 -2.75
C ALA A 58 4.14 -3.39 -1.58
N ALA A 59 3.16 -2.68 -1.00
CA ALA A 59 2.37 -3.19 0.11
C ALA A 59 1.55 -4.41 -0.31
N LEU A 60 0.90 -4.35 -1.46
CA LEU A 60 0.11 -5.47 -1.96
C LEU A 60 0.98 -6.68 -2.31
N SER A 61 2.15 -6.44 -2.90
CA SER A 61 3.08 -7.51 -3.23
C SER A 61 3.59 -8.21 -1.98
N GLU A 62 3.88 -7.45 -0.93
CA GLU A 62 4.34 -8.04 0.32
C GLU A 62 3.22 -8.83 1.01
N ALA A 63 2.00 -8.31 0.98
CA ALA A 63 0.84 -9.03 1.51
C ALA A 63 0.66 -10.36 0.79
N GLN A 64 0.80 -10.35 -0.53
CA GLN A 64 0.69 -11.56 -1.35
C GLN A 64 1.78 -12.56 -0.97
N ARG A 65 3.01 -12.07 -0.80
CA ARG A 65 4.15 -12.92 -0.41
C ARG A 65 3.92 -13.57 0.95
N GLN A 66 3.33 -12.83 1.89
CA GLN A 66 3.07 -13.33 3.24
C GLN A 66 1.78 -14.13 3.35
N GLY A 67 0.95 -14.13 2.32
CA GLY A 67 -0.32 -14.84 2.34
C GLY A 67 -1.39 -14.17 3.19
N VAL A 68 -1.29 -12.85 3.40
CA VAL A 68 -2.31 -12.10 4.13
C VAL A 68 -3.27 -11.43 3.16
N LYS A 69 -4.49 -11.20 3.61
CA LYS A 69 -5.49 -10.45 2.85
C LYS A 69 -5.40 -8.97 3.19
N VAL A 70 -6.02 -8.13 2.37
CA VAL A 70 -6.02 -6.69 2.61
C VAL A 70 -7.44 -6.15 2.61
N ARG A 71 -7.67 -5.16 3.45
CA ARG A 71 -8.82 -4.26 3.40
C ARG A 71 -8.27 -2.86 3.22
N THR A 72 -9.05 -1.95 2.67
CA THR A 72 -8.61 -0.59 2.52
C THR A 72 -9.73 0.39 2.80
N GLU A 73 -9.38 1.47 3.49
CA GLU A 73 -10.24 2.63 3.69
C GLU A 73 -9.78 3.81 2.84
N CYS A 74 -8.66 3.65 2.14
CA CYS A 74 -8.08 4.72 1.33
C CYS A 74 -8.64 4.66 -0.09
N SER A 75 -9.24 5.75 -0.56
CA SER A 75 -9.81 5.79 -1.90
C SER A 75 -8.77 5.53 -2.98
N PHE A 76 -7.54 5.97 -2.79
CA PHE A 76 -6.48 5.71 -3.75
C PHE A 76 -6.25 4.20 -3.93
N THR A 77 -6.18 3.47 -2.82
CA THR A 77 -5.97 2.02 -2.87
C THR A 77 -7.17 1.30 -3.48
N ILE A 78 -8.38 1.78 -3.18
CA ILE A 78 -9.60 1.22 -3.77
C ILE A 78 -9.53 1.32 -5.30
N HIS A 79 -9.18 2.50 -5.81
CA HIS A 79 -9.05 2.71 -7.25
C HIS A 79 -7.91 1.89 -7.84
N TYR A 80 -6.81 1.76 -7.11
CA TYR A 80 -5.67 0.97 -7.55
C TYR A 80 -6.06 -0.49 -7.73
N LEU A 81 -6.74 -1.07 -6.74
CA LEU A 81 -7.19 -2.46 -6.80
C LEU A 81 -8.14 -2.70 -7.97
N ALA A 82 -9.01 -1.73 -8.26
CA ALA A 82 -9.96 -1.86 -9.37
C ALA A 82 -9.24 -1.94 -10.73
N ARG A 83 -8.04 -1.36 -10.84
CA ARG A 83 -7.26 -1.34 -12.08
C ARG A 83 -6.19 -2.42 -12.13
N HIS A 84 -6.01 -3.18 -11.06
CA HIS A 84 -4.94 -4.18 -10.97
C HIS A 84 -5.53 -5.52 -10.54
N PRO A 85 -6.18 -6.24 -11.48
CA PRO A 85 -6.85 -7.51 -11.16
C PRO A 85 -5.91 -8.60 -10.65
N GLU A 86 -4.60 -8.44 -10.87
CA GLU A 86 -3.62 -9.39 -10.32
C GLU A 86 -3.62 -9.41 -8.79
N PHE A 87 -4.18 -8.38 -8.14
CA PHE A 87 -4.30 -8.32 -6.69
C PHE A 87 -5.72 -8.57 -6.18
N ALA A 88 -6.64 -8.93 -7.07
CA ALA A 88 -8.05 -9.11 -6.68
C ALA A 88 -8.22 -10.17 -5.58
N ASP A 89 -7.39 -11.22 -5.62
CA ASP A 89 -7.47 -12.30 -4.64
C ASP A 89 -7.06 -11.89 -3.23
N LEU A 90 -6.36 -10.76 -3.10
CA LEU A 90 -5.91 -10.27 -1.80
C LEU A 90 -7.02 -9.55 -1.04
N GLU A 91 -7.95 -8.96 -1.77
CA GLU A 91 -8.97 -8.14 -1.16
C GLU A 91 -9.89 -8.98 -0.28
N ASP A 92 -10.02 -8.57 0.98
CA ASP A 92 -10.96 -9.20 1.90
C ASP A 92 -12.30 -8.50 1.78
N ILE A 93 -13.26 -9.20 1.22
CA ILE A 93 -14.61 -8.70 1.00
C ILE A 93 -15.61 -9.23 2.04
N THR A 94 -15.10 -9.85 3.10
CA THR A 94 -15.95 -10.36 4.17
C THR A 94 -16.60 -9.20 4.91
N LEU A 95 -17.89 -9.22 4.99
CA LEU A 95 -18.65 -8.17 5.67
C LEU A 95 -18.86 -8.50 7.14
#